data_9244e7c315a9da215e4e3b5fbada1963
#
_entry.id   9244e7c315a9da215e4e3b5fbada1963
#
_cell.length_a   1.000
_cell.length_b   1.000
_cell.length_c   1.000
_cell.angle_alpha   90.00
_cell.angle_beta   90.00
_cell.angle_gamma   90.00
#
_symmetry.space_group_name_H-M   'P 1'
#
loop_
_entity.id
_entity.type
_entity.pdbx_description
1 polymer ?
#
loop_
_entity_poly.entity_id
_entity_poly.type
_entity_poly.pdbx_seq_one_letter_code
_entity_poly.pdbx_strand_id
1 'polypeptide(L)'
;MKNLLKATALTAALACGATAAQAQAPKQPLRIGMTFQELNNPYFVTMKQALEEAAASIGATVVTTDARHDVAKQIGDVEDMIQKKVDILLLNPTDSTGVQSAVRSAKKAGLIVVAVDANAQGPVDSFVGSKNTDAGRLACEYLAKSIGEKGDVAILDGIPVVPILERVKGCREALAKYPGIKVVSTQNGKQERATALTVTENILQANKDLKGIFSVNDGGSMGALAAIDASGKDVKLTSVDGAPEAIKAMQKPGSKFIATTAQYPRDQIRLAIGIALAKKWGANVPAAVPVDVKLIDAEGAKTFTW
;
A
#
# COMPACT_ATOMS: atom_id res chain seq x y z
N MET A 1 9.33 15.18 -104.16
CA MET A 1 9.43 15.10 -103.68
C MET A 1 9.48 14.12 -102.54
N LYS A 2 10.33 14.21 -101.67
CA LYS A 2 10.64 13.16 -100.67
C LYS A 2 10.12 13.60 -99.31
N ASN A 3 9.16 12.85 -98.75
CA ASN A 3 8.64 13.04 -97.38
C ASN A 3 9.57 12.37 -96.32
N LEU A 4 10.05 13.16 -95.44
CA LEU A 4 10.80 12.68 -94.26
C LEU A 4 9.85 12.60 -93.05
N LEU A 5 9.51 11.38 -92.62
CA LEU A 5 8.83 11.16 -91.35
C LEU A 5 9.87 11.25 -90.24
N LYS A 6 9.63 12.14 -89.30
CA LYS A 6 10.36 12.19 -88.05
C LYS A 6 9.56 11.40 -86.97
N ALA A 7 10.11 10.28 -86.53
CA ALA A 7 9.57 9.52 -85.38
C ALA A 7 10.10 10.13 -84.09
N THR A 8 9.21 10.62 -83.28
CA THR A 8 9.54 11.12 -81.93
C THR A 8 9.34 9.96 -80.93
N ALA A 9 10.43 9.47 -80.34
CA ALA A 9 10.41 8.47 -79.30
C ALA A 9 10.12 9.17 -77.96
N LEU A 10 9.01 8.76 -77.34
CA LEU A 10 8.60 9.24 -76.00
C LEU A 10 9.14 8.23 -74.91
N THR A 11 10.22 8.64 -74.27
CA THR A 11 10.82 7.86 -73.13
C THR A 11 10.05 8.20 -71.87
N ALA A 12 9.19 7.26 -71.39
CA ALA A 12 8.55 7.36 -70.10
C ALA A 12 9.52 6.84 -68.99
N ALA A 13 10.04 7.77 -68.21
CA ALA A 13 10.81 7.42 -67.01
C ALA A 13 9.87 7.03 -65.86
N LEU A 14 9.81 5.75 -65.53
CA LEU A 14 9.18 5.27 -64.29
C LEU A 14 10.07 5.68 -63.10
N ALA A 15 9.67 6.73 -62.38
CA ALA A 15 10.23 7.05 -61.07
C ALA A 15 9.61 6.07 -60.05
N CYS A 16 10.30 4.96 -59.72
CA CYS A 16 10.01 4.15 -58.55
C CYS A 16 10.33 4.97 -57.29
N GLY A 17 9.31 5.60 -56.72
CA GLY A 17 9.39 6.21 -55.41
C GLY A 17 9.54 5.09 -54.35
N ALA A 18 10.78 4.81 -53.94
CA ALA A 18 11.03 3.98 -52.75
C ALA A 18 10.58 4.77 -51.52
N THR A 19 9.35 4.52 -51.06
CA THR A 19 8.91 4.91 -49.70
C THR A 19 9.77 4.15 -48.72
N ALA A 20 10.83 4.77 -48.21
CA ALA A 20 11.58 4.27 -47.08
C ALA A 20 10.59 4.18 -45.91
N ALA A 21 10.16 2.97 -45.57
CA ALA A 21 9.46 2.70 -44.34
C ALA A 21 10.41 3.14 -43.23
N GLN A 22 10.15 4.29 -42.63
CA GLN A 22 10.83 4.67 -41.37
C GLN A 22 10.53 3.62 -40.35
N ALA A 23 11.47 2.74 -40.14
CA ALA A 23 11.44 1.79 -38.99
C ALA A 23 11.33 2.66 -37.75
N GLN A 24 10.15 2.67 -37.12
CA GLN A 24 9.95 3.31 -35.83
C GLN A 24 11.00 2.71 -34.87
N ALA A 25 11.85 3.58 -34.31
CA ALA A 25 12.81 3.16 -33.30
C ALA A 25 12.06 2.34 -32.23
N PRO A 26 12.64 1.24 -31.74
CA PRO A 26 11.96 0.41 -30.73
C PRO A 26 11.54 1.29 -29.56
N LYS A 27 10.24 1.28 -29.28
CA LYS A 27 9.68 2.08 -28.19
C LYS A 27 10.35 1.62 -26.89
N GLN A 28 11.06 2.51 -26.23
CA GLN A 28 11.72 2.20 -24.96
C GLN A 28 10.69 1.55 -24.01
N PRO A 29 11.06 0.48 -23.30
CA PRO A 29 10.16 -0.16 -22.37
C PRO A 29 9.72 0.84 -21.29
N LEU A 30 8.46 0.76 -20.88
CA LEU A 30 7.91 1.58 -19.80
C LEU A 30 8.75 1.40 -18.54
N ARG A 31 9.08 2.49 -17.85
CA ARG A 31 9.86 2.47 -16.62
C ARG A 31 8.99 2.91 -15.45
N ILE A 32 8.81 2.01 -14.47
CA ILE A 32 8.01 2.26 -13.28
C ILE A 32 8.97 2.38 -12.09
N GLY A 33 8.97 3.52 -11.42
CA GLY A 33 9.62 3.71 -10.13
C GLY A 33 8.64 3.46 -8.99
N MET A 34 9.08 2.83 -7.91
CA MET A 34 8.34 2.79 -6.66
C MET A 34 9.27 2.96 -5.47
N THR A 35 8.96 3.92 -4.61
CA THR A 35 9.61 4.08 -3.31
C THR A 35 8.64 3.64 -2.21
N PHE A 36 9.14 2.76 -1.35
CA PHE A 36 8.41 2.22 -0.20
C PHE A 36 8.83 2.94 1.08
N GLN A 37 7.90 3.10 2.03
CA GLN A 37 8.24 3.62 3.35
C GLN A 37 9.26 2.72 4.08
N GLU A 38 9.14 1.39 3.88
CA GLU A 38 10.04 0.36 4.41
C GLU A 38 9.91 -0.94 3.60
N LEU A 39 10.90 -1.83 3.65
CA LEU A 39 10.85 -3.17 3.05
C LEU A 39 11.18 -4.31 4.04
N ASN A 40 11.16 -4.03 5.35
CA ASN A 40 11.24 -5.05 6.40
C ASN A 40 9.86 -5.60 6.81
N ASN A 41 8.77 -4.99 6.36
CA ASN A 41 7.40 -5.39 6.61
C ASN A 41 6.89 -6.30 5.47
N PRO A 42 6.39 -7.52 5.76
CA PRO A 42 5.88 -8.46 4.76
C PRO A 42 4.80 -7.87 3.84
N TYR A 43 4.02 -6.92 4.30
CA TYR A 43 3.00 -6.23 3.52
C TYR A 43 3.62 -5.51 2.30
N PHE A 44 4.68 -4.74 2.51
CA PHE A 44 5.37 -4.01 1.44
C PHE A 44 6.24 -4.92 0.58
N VAL A 45 6.76 -6.02 1.15
CA VAL A 45 7.44 -7.06 0.36
C VAL A 45 6.46 -7.69 -0.64
N THR A 46 5.23 -7.98 -0.21
CA THR A 46 4.16 -8.50 -1.08
C THR A 46 3.77 -7.49 -2.16
N MET A 47 3.68 -6.20 -1.83
CA MET A 47 3.46 -5.14 -2.82
C MET A 47 4.58 -5.09 -3.87
N LYS A 48 5.85 -5.17 -3.43
CA LYS A 48 7.01 -5.18 -4.32
C LYS A 48 6.97 -6.37 -5.29
N GLN A 49 6.67 -7.57 -4.79
CA GLN A 49 6.49 -8.75 -5.64
C GLN A 49 5.38 -8.56 -6.68
N ALA A 50 4.23 -8.03 -6.25
CA ALA A 50 3.12 -7.76 -7.16
C ALA A 50 3.47 -6.71 -8.23
N LEU A 51 4.28 -5.71 -7.88
CA LEU A 51 4.78 -4.71 -8.81
C LEU A 51 5.70 -5.36 -9.87
N GLU A 52 6.64 -6.19 -9.44
CA GLU A 52 7.57 -6.91 -10.34
C GLU A 52 6.83 -7.84 -11.29
N GLU A 53 5.88 -8.63 -10.77
CA GLU A 53 5.01 -9.52 -11.56
C GLU A 53 4.18 -8.74 -12.60
N ALA A 54 3.51 -7.67 -12.17
CA ALA A 54 2.66 -6.86 -13.05
C ALA A 54 3.48 -6.11 -14.11
N ALA A 55 4.62 -5.56 -13.74
CA ALA A 55 5.52 -4.88 -14.68
C ALA A 55 6.05 -5.85 -15.75
N ALA A 56 6.48 -7.06 -15.33
CA ALA A 56 6.94 -8.09 -16.25
C ALA A 56 5.84 -8.49 -17.26
N SER A 57 4.58 -8.59 -16.82
CA SER A 57 3.45 -8.97 -17.70
C SER A 57 3.17 -7.97 -18.83
N ILE A 58 3.59 -6.71 -18.66
CA ILE A 58 3.42 -5.65 -19.67
C ILE A 58 4.75 -5.22 -20.32
N GLY A 59 5.84 -5.94 -20.08
CA GLY A 59 7.17 -5.62 -20.63
C GLY A 59 7.76 -4.31 -20.07
N ALA A 60 7.34 -3.88 -18.88
CA ALA A 60 7.89 -2.73 -18.19
C ALA A 60 9.11 -3.09 -17.33
N THR A 61 9.97 -2.10 -17.07
CA THR A 61 11.08 -2.23 -16.12
C THR A 61 10.75 -1.53 -14.82
N VAL A 62 11.30 -2.02 -13.71
CA VAL A 62 11.03 -1.51 -12.37
C VAL A 62 12.29 -0.98 -11.70
N VAL A 63 12.15 0.13 -10.98
CA VAL A 63 13.15 0.67 -10.04
C VAL A 63 12.49 0.81 -8.68
N THR A 64 12.97 0.08 -7.67
CA THR A 64 12.43 0.14 -6.31
C THR A 64 13.45 0.68 -5.32
N THR A 65 12.99 1.42 -4.31
CA THR A 65 13.79 1.91 -3.18
C THR A 65 13.06 1.70 -1.86
N ASP A 66 13.85 1.63 -0.79
CA ASP A 66 13.41 1.50 0.60
C ASP A 66 13.79 2.78 1.35
N ALA A 67 12.81 3.57 1.75
CA ALA A 67 13.04 4.82 2.47
C ALA A 67 13.48 4.61 3.93
N ARG A 68 13.25 3.42 4.51
CA ARG A 68 13.60 3.09 5.91
C ARG A 68 13.05 4.08 6.93
N HIS A 69 11.80 4.53 6.71
CA HIS A 69 11.14 5.56 7.50
C HIS A 69 11.85 6.93 7.53
N ASP A 70 12.78 7.19 6.60
CA ASP A 70 13.47 8.47 6.46
C ASP A 70 12.89 9.28 5.30
N VAL A 71 12.24 10.38 5.62
CA VAL A 71 11.62 11.31 4.65
C VAL A 71 12.67 11.94 3.74
N ALA A 72 13.83 12.34 4.29
CA ALA A 72 14.87 12.97 3.48
C ALA A 72 15.44 11.98 2.47
N LYS A 73 15.65 10.73 2.89
CA LYS A 73 16.03 9.64 1.99
C LYS A 73 14.97 9.41 0.92
N GLN A 74 13.68 9.38 1.28
CA GLN A 74 12.61 9.16 0.30
C GLN A 74 12.54 10.28 -0.75
N ILE A 75 12.78 11.54 -0.35
CA ILE A 75 12.88 12.66 -1.29
C ILE A 75 14.04 12.42 -2.27
N GLY A 76 15.22 12.05 -1.79
CA GLY A 76 16.38 11.71 -2.62
C GLY A 76 16.11 10.51 -3.55
N ASP A 77 15.42 9.49 -3.06
CA ASP A 77 15.01 8.32 -3.87
C ASP A 77 14.12 8.74 -5.07
N VAL A 78 13.22 9.70 -4.87
CA VAL A 78 12.38 10.24 -5.97
C VAL A 78 13.22 11.07 -6.95
N GLU A 79 14.16 11.86 -6.47
CA GLU A 79 15.08 12.62 -7.32
C GLU A 79 15.92 11.68 -8.19
N ASP A 80 16.44 10.59 -7.63
CA ASP A 80 17.15 9.54 -8.37
C ASP A 80 16.26 8.89 -9.44
N MET A 81 15.00 8.62 -9.14
CA MET A 81 14.04 8.07 -10.10
C MET A 81 13.78 9.05 -11.26
N ILE A 82 13.70 10.35 -10.98
CA ILE A 82 13.60 11.41 -12.01
C ILE A 82 14.83 11.36 -12.91
N GLN A 83 16.05 11.30 -12.34
CA GLN A 83 17.30 11.21 -13.10
C GLN A 83 17.36 9.93 -13.95
N LYS A 84 16.85 8.83 -13.45
CA LYS A 84 16.72 7.55 -14.17
C LYS A 84 15.60 7.57 -15.22
N LYS A 85 14.89 8.68 -15.38
CA LYS A 85 13.81 8.89 -16.37
C LYS A 85 12.73 7.82 -16.27
N VAL A 86 12.22 7.55 -15.07
CA VAL A 86 11.02 6.73 -14.91
C VAL A 86 9.81 7.47 -15.50
N ASP A 87 8.86 6.76 -16.06
CA ASP A 87 7.62 7.33 -16.64
C ASP A 87 6.53 7.48 -15.57
N ILE A 88 6.50 6.55 -14.64
CA ILE A 88 5.49 6.43 -13.58
C ILE A 88 6.22 6.33 -12.25
N LEU A 89 5.78 7.11 -11.28
CA LEU A 89 6.17 7.02 -9.88
C LEU A 89 4.99 6.48 -9.06
N LEU A 90 5.13 5.29 -8.49
CA LEU A 90 4.29 4.80 -7.41
C LEU A 90 4.94 5.21 -6.09
N LEU A 91 4.22 5.90 -5.23
CA LEU A 91 4.73 6.47 -3.99
C LEU A 91 3.98 5.92 -2.79
N ASN A 92 4.65 5.11 -1.96
CA ASN A 92 4.17 4.75 -0.63
C ASN A 92 4.91 5.61 0.40
N PRO A 93 4.32 6.74 0.86
CA PRO A 93 5.04 7.72 1.64
C PRO A 93 5.32 7.25 3.07
N THR A 94 6.51 7.57 3.58
CA THR A 94 6.86 7.41 4.99
C THR A 94 6.31 8.55 5.85
N ASP A 95 6.04 9.70 5.25
CA ASP A 95 5.31 10.83 5.83
C ASP A 95 4.45 11.48 4.74
N SER A 96 3.13 11.43 4.93
CA SER A 96 2.17 11.93 3.93
C SER A 96 2.34 13.40 3.59
N THR A 97 2.83 14.22 4.51
CA THR A 97 3.06 15.66 4.32
C THR A 97 4.51 15.94 3.89
N GLY A 98 5.46 15.28 4.52
CA GLY A 98 6.89 15.51 4.31
C GLY A 98 7.37 15.23 2.89
N VAL A 99 6.71 14.30 2.16
CA VAL A 99 7.06 13.98 0.76
C VAL A 99 6.51 14.96 -0.27
N GLN A 100 5.81 16.04 0.14
CA GLN A 100 5.15 16.98 -0.79
C GLN A 100 6.12 17.59 -1.81
N SER A 101 7.34 17.91 -1.41
CA SER A 101 8.38 18.44 -2.31
C SER A 101 8.74 17.43 -3.41
N ALA A 102 8.91 16.17 -3.05
CA ALA A 102 9.21 15.08 -3.98
C ALA A 102 8.08 14.88 -4.99
N VAL A 103 6.80 14.91 -4.54
CA VAL A 103 5.64 14.85 -5.44
C VAL A 103 5.65 16.00 -6.45
N ARG A 104 5.92 17.23 -6.00
CA ARG A 104 6.00 18.39 -6.89
C ARG A 104 7.16 18.26 -7.89
N SER A 105 8.33 17.81 -7.46
CA SER A 105 9.49 17.58 -8.33
C SER A 105 9.19 16.55 -9.40
N ALA A 106 8.59 15.40 -9.02
CA ALA A 106 8.18 14.36 -9.95
C ALA A 106 7.16 14.88 -10.98
N LYS A 107 6.15 15.62 -10.54
CA LYS A 107 5.16 16.23 -11.45
C LYS A 107 5.78 17.26 -12.38
N LYS A 108 6.69 18.11 -11.89
CA LYS A 108 7.43 19.09 -12.72
C LYS A 108 8.29 18.39 -13.77
N ALA A 109 8.84 17.22 -13.46
CA ALA A 109 9.60 16.39 -14.40
C ALA A 109 8.70 15.61 -15.38
N GLY A 110 7.36 15.73 -15.30
CA GLY A 110 6.41 15.10 -16.21
C GLY A 110 6.03 13.66 -15.85
N LEU A 111 6.41 13.17 -14.66
CA LEU A 111 6.03 11.83 -14.21
C LEU A 111 4.53 11.77 -13.90
N ILE A 112 3.94 10.60 -14.14
CA ILE A 112 2.65 10.23 -13.57
C ILE A 112 2.92 9.76 -12.14
N VAL A 113 2.23 10.35 -11.16
CA VAL A 113 2.43 10.06 -9.74
C VAL A 113 1.16 9.49 -9.15
N VAL A 114 1.22 8.22 -8.70
CA VAL A 114 0.14 7.56 -7.98
C VAL A 114 0.61 7.23 -6.57
N ALA A 115 -0.07 7.80 -5.58
CA ALA A 115 0.14 7.41 -4.19
C ALA A 115 -0.50 6.04 -3.94
N VAL A 116 0.19 5.16 -3.18
CA VAL A 116 -0.26 3.78 -2.92
C VAL A 116 -0.22 3.50 -1.42
N ASP A 117 -1.25 2.85 -0.90
CA ASP A 117 -1.45 2.49 0.50
C ASP A 117 -1.64 3.70 1.42
N ALA A 118 -0.72 4.61 1.47
CA ALA A 118 -0.84 5.90 2.15
C ALA A 118 -0.92 7.05 1.13
N ASN A 119 -1.79 8.02 1.39
CA ASN A 119 -1.89 9.19 0.53
C ASN A 119 -0.73 10.15 0.78
N ALA A 120 -0.31 10.85 -0.26
CA ALA A 120 0.73 11.87 -0.20
C ALA A 120 0.13 13.27 -0.48
N GLN A 121 0.57 14.27 0.25
CA GLN A 121 0.22 15.65 -0.10
C GLN A 121 0.96 16.10 -1.36
N GLY A 122 0.28 16.92 -2.15
CA GLY A 122 0.79 17.43 -3.41
C GLY A 122 -0.09 17.03 -4.60
N PRO A 123 0.33 17.37 -5.83
CA PRO A 123 -0.47 17.13 -7.04
C PRO A 123 -0.30 15.69 -7.56
N VAL A 124 -0.64 14.69 -6.74
CA VAL A 124 -0.72 13.28 -7.22
C VAL A 124 -1.82 13.15 -8.26
N ASP A 125 -1.64 12.24 -9.23
CA ASP A 125 -2.67 11.99 -10.25
C ASP A 125 -3.81 11.13 -9.71
N SER A 126 -3.50 10.24 -8.77
CA SER A 126 -4.47 9.40 -8.05
C SER A 126 -3.88 8.85 -6.76
N PHE A 127 -4.75 8.37 -5.89
CA PHE A 127 -4.41 7.59 -4.70
C PHE A 127 -5.13 6.24 -4.73
N VAL A 128 -4.42 5.15 -4.45
CA VAL A 128 -4.98 3.81 -4.30
C VAL A 128 -4.64 3.30 -2.91
N GLY A 129 -5.64 3.02 -2.09
CA GLY A 129 -5.42 2.57 -0.72
C GLY A 129 -6.64 1.91 -0.10
N SER A 130 -6.46 1.23 1.01
CA SER A 130 -7.53 0.55 1.73
C SER A 130 -8.50 1.53 2.39
N LYS A 131 -9.74 1.08 2.63
CA LYS A 131 -10.73 1.77 3.48
C LYS A 131 -10.32 1.64 4.95
N ASN A 132 -9.31 2.40 5.37
CA ASN A 132 -8.66 2.23 6.67
C ASN A 132 -9.58 2.54 7.87
N THR A 133 -10.53 3.49 7.73
CA THR A 133 -11.56 3.70 8.76
C THR A 133 -12.40 2.43 8.97
N ASP A 134 -12.79 1.76 7.88
CA ASP A 134 -13.51 0.49 7.97
C ASP A 134 -12.65 -0.63 8.56
N ALA A 135 -11.34 -0.65 8.24
CA ALA A 135 -10.43 -1.64 8.81
C ALA A 135 -10.39 -1.56 10.35
N GLY A 136 -10.18 -0.37 10.88
CA GLY A 136 -10.22 -0.16 12.34
C GLY A 136 -11.60 -0.43 12.96
N ARG A 137 -12.66 0.01 12.29
CA ARG A 137 -14.05 -0.22 12.72
C ARG A 137 -14.35 -1.70 12.83
N LEU A 138 -14.10 -2.50 11.80
CA LEU A 138 -14.39 -3.93 11.77
C LEU A 138 -13.59 -4.70 12.84
N ALA A 139 -12.31 -4.42 12.99
CA ALA A 139 -11.46 -5.03 14.00
C ALA A 139 -11.97 -4.75 15.42
N CYS A 140 -12.37 -3.51 15.71
CA CYS A 140 -12.82 -3.10 17.04
C CYS A 140 -14.27 -3.48 17.34
N GLU A 141 -15.17 -3.54 16.34
CA GLU A 141 -16.51 -4.13 16.52
C GLU A 141 -16.42 -5.64 16.85
N TYR A 142 -15.50 -6.36 16.19
CA TYR A 142 -15.27 -7.77 16.50
C TYR A 142 -14.66 -7.94 17.90
N LEU A 143 -13.67 -7.11 18.26
CA LEU A 143 -13.08 -7.11 19.59
C LEU A 143 -14.13 -6.87 20.68
N ALA A 144 -14.96 -5.83 20.52
CA ALA A 144 -16.02 -5.49 21.47
C ALA A 144 -16.96 -6.67 21.75
N LYS A 145 -17.46 -7.30 20.69
CA LYS A 145 -18.33 -8.49 20.78
C LYS A 145 -17.62 -9.66 21.45
N SER A 146 -16.34 -9.90 21.12
CA SER A 146 -15.54 -11.01 21.64
C SER A 146 -15.24 -10.92 23.14
N ILE A 147 -15.30 -9.70 23.72
CA ILE A 147 -15.13 -9.47 25.17
C ILE A 147 -16.46 -9.26 25.91
N GLY A 148 -17.60 -9.51 25.23
CA GLY A 148 -18.92 -9.37 25.83
C GLY A 148 -19.38 -7.92 26.02
N GLU A 149 -18.92 -7.03 25.15
CA GLU A 149 -19.31 -5.61 25.03
C GLU A 149 -19.03 -4.77 26.29
N LYS A 150 -18.12 -5.24 27.14
CA LYS A 150 -17.73 -4.57 28.39
C LYS A 150 -16.29 -4.87 28.79
N GLY A 151 -15.65 -3.90 29.45
CA GLY A 151 -14.30 -4.03 30.01
C GLY A 151 -13.33 -3.03 29.41
N ASP A 152 -12.11 -3.10 29.91
CA ASP A 152 -11.04 -2.19 29.52
C ASP A 152 -10.36 -2.67 28.23
N VAL A 153 -10.11 -1.74 27.30
CA VAL A 153 -9.45 -1.99 26.03
C VAL A 153 -8.29 -1.01 25.87
N ALA A 154 -7.19 -1.46 25.27
CA ALA A 154 -6.09 -0.62 24.87
C ALA A 154 -5.97 -0.55 23.34
N ILE A 155 -5.40 0.55 22.84
CA ILE A 155 -5.03 0.75 21.46
C ILE A 155 -3.51 0.81 21.37
N LEU A 156 -2.94 -0.12 20.61
CA LEU A 156 -1.54 -0.12 20.21
C LEU A 156 -1.43 0.61 18.87
N ASP A 157 -1.10 1.89 18.93
CA ASP A 157 -1.03 2.84 17.82
C ASP A 157 0.30 2.72 17.06
N GLY A 158 0.46 3.50 15.99
CA GLY A 158 1.63 3.49 15.12
C GLY A 158 2.13 4.89 14.76
N ILE A 159 2.94 4.97 13.71
CA ILE A 159 3.42 6.25 13.18
C ILE A 159 2.25 7.07 12.62
N PRO A 160 2.33 8.43 12.62
CA PRO A 160 1.20 9.29 12.29
C PRO A 160 0.99 9.47 10.77
N VAL A 161 0.89 8.36 10.03
CA VAL A 161 0.48 8.36 8.63
C VAL A 161 -1.04 8.21 8.51
N VAL A 162 -1.61 8.73 7.43
CA VAL A 162 -3.06 8.75 7.23
C VAL A 162 -3.75 7.41 7.48
N PRO A 163 -3.26 6.27 6.95
CA PRO A 163 -3.89 4.97 7.21
C PRO A 163 -4.02 4.63 8.69
N ILE A 164 -2.99 4.91 9.48
CA ILE A 164 -2.97 4.60 10.92
C ILE A 164 -3.94 5.48 11.69
N LEU A 165 -3.95 6.78 11.39
CA LEU A 165 -4.92 7.72 11.99
C LEU A 165 -6.36 7.31 11.69
N GLU A 166 -6.65 6.87 10.47
CA GLU A 166 -7.98 6.40 10.06
C GLU A 166 -8.37 5.08 10.76
N ARG A 167 -7.44 4.13 10.93
CA ARG A 167 -7.69 2.87 11.68
C ARG A 167 -8.04 3.18 13.14
N VAL A 168 -7.26 4.04 13.80
CA VAL A 168 -7.53 4.45 15.19
C VAL A 168 -8.87 5.18 15.29
N LYS A 169 -9.17 6.07 14.35
CA LYS A 169 -10.47 6.75 14.27
C LYS A 169 -11.62 5.75 14.18
N GLY A 170 -11.58 4.84 13.19
CA GLY A 170 -12.62 3.84 12.99
C GLY A 170 -12.80 2.90 14.19
N CYS A 171 -11.69 2.51 14.85
CA CYS A 171 -11.74 1.75 16.09
C CYS A 171 -12.44 2.51 17.20
N ARG A 172 -12.08 3.78 17.45
CA ARG A 172 -12.71 4.59 18.51
C ARG A 172 -14.20 4.80 18.26
N GLU A 173 -14.59 5.08 17.01
CA GLU A 173 -16.00 5.21 16.60
C GLU A 173 -16.78 3.92 16.82
N ALA A 174 -16.15 2.77 16.57
CA ALA A 174 -16.76 1.46 16.83
C ALA A 174 -16.95 1.21 18.33
N LEU A 175 -15.89 1.38 19.14
CA LEU A 175 -15.93 1.15 20.58
C LEU A 175 -16.89 2.09 21.31
N ALA A 176 -17.06 3.33 20.83
CA ALA A 176 -18.01 4.30 21.39
C ALA A 176 -19.48 3.85 21.37
N LYS A 177 -19.81 2.86 20.51
CA LYS A 177 -21.17 2.26 20.46
C LYS A 177 -21.45 1.31 21.62
N TYR A 178 -20.43 0.93 22.39
CA TYR A 178 -20.51 -0.02 23.50
C TYR A 178 -20.20 0.67 24.82
N PRO A 179 -21.23 1.20 25.56
CA PRO A 179 -21.02 1.99 26.79
C PRO A 179 -20.28 1.27 27.90
N GLY A 180 -20.27 -0.08 27.87
CA GLY A 180 -19.55 -0.92 28.82
C GLY A 180 -18.04 -1.00 28.56
N ILE A 181 -17.55 -0.48 27.43
CA ILE A 181 -16.13 -0.54 27.07
C ILE A 181 -15.44 0.79 27.37
N LYS A 182 -14.27 0.72 27.97
CA LYS A 182 -13.40 1.88 28.22
C LYS A 182 -12.07 1.71 27.51
N VAL A 183 -11.66 2.70 26.72
CA VAL A 183 -10.30 2.78 26.17
C VAL A 183 -9.40 3.40 27.25
N VAL A 184 -8.65 2.55 27.97
CA VAL A 184 -7.82 2.95 29.12
C VAL A 184 -6.39 3.33 28.76
N SER A 185 -5.92 2.93 27.57
CA SER A 185 -4.56 3.23 27.11
C SER A 185 -4.52 3.37 25.58
N THR A 186 -3.70 4.29 25.11
CA THR A 186 -3.30 4.39 23.69
C THR A 186 -1.80 4.68 23.68
N GLN A 187 -1.01 3.73 23.16
CA GLN A 187 0.44 3.80 23.15
C GLN A 187 0.99 3.50 21.77
N ASN A 188 2.06 4.18 21.40
CA ASN A 188 2.66 4.03 20.07
C ASN A 188 3.68 2.88 20.04
N GLY A 189 3.33 1.78 19.36
CA GLY A 189 4.19 0.63 19.10
C GLY A 189 5.04 0.75 17.84
N LYS A 190 5.02 1.90 17.15
CA LYS A 190 5.75 2.22 15.90
C LYS A 190 5.50 1.22 14.76
N GLN A 191 4.45 0.41 14.86
CA GLN A 191 4.16 -0.68 13.92
C GLN A 191 5.26 -1.76 13.87
N GLU A 192 6.19 -1.74 14.82
CA GLU A 192 7.35 -2.62 14.91
C GLU A 192 7.17 -3.66 16.00
N ARG A 193 7.55 -4.92 15.72
CA ARG A 193 7.41 -6.04 16.66
C ARG A 193 8.08 -5.80 18.00
N ALA A 194 9.35 -5.38 18.01
CA ALA A 194 10.12 -5.22 19.25
C ALA A 194 9.56 -4.09 20.12
N THR A 195 9.27 -2.93 19.51
CA THR A 195 8.67 -1.79 20.21
C THR A 195 7.29 -2.15 20.76
N ALA A 196 6.46 -2.80 19.93
CA ALA A 196 5.11 -3.24 20.32
C ALA A 196 5.12 -4.23 21.46
N LEU A 197 6.07 -5.16 21.53
CA LEU A 197 6.25 -6.08 22.66
C LEU A 197 6.44 -5.30 23.95
N THR A 198 7.47 -4.46 24.03
CA THR A 198 7.78 -3.67 25.24
C THR A 198 6.62 -2.75 25.66
N VAL A 199 6.00 -2.07 24.66
CA VAL A 199 4.85 -1.20 24.93
C VAL A 199 3.66 -2.00 25.48
N THR A 200 3.42 -3.19 24.94
CA THR A 200 2.32 -4.05 25.42
C THR A 200 2.58 -4.59 26.81
N GLU A 201 3.81 -4.96 27.15
CA GLU A 201 4.19 -5.33 28.52
C GLU A 201 3.83 -4.21 29.51
N ASN A 202 4.18 -2.95 29.17
CA ASN A 202 3.85 -1.80 30.00
C ASN A 202 2.32 -1.59 30.12
N ILE A 203 1.57 -1.75 29.02
CA ILE A 203 0.11 -1.67 29.03
C ILE A 203 -0.49 -2.73 29.95
N LEU A 204 0.00 -3.98 29.88
CA LEU A 204 -0.48 -5.09 30.70
C LEU A 204 -0.14 -4.93 32.16
N GLN A 205 0.99 -4.34 32.50
CA GLN A 205 1.39 -4.02 33.88
C GLN A 205 0.52 -2.92 34.49
N ALA A 206 0.26 -1.85 33.74
CA ALA A 206 -0.52 -0.71 34.18
C ALA A 206 -2.03 -1.01 34.29
N ASN A 207 -2.55 -1.96 33.50
CA ASN A 207 -3.98 -2.26 33.39
C ASN A 207 -4.23 -3.75 33.71
N LYS A 208 -4.50 -4.03 34.98
CA LYS A 208 -4.65 -5.44 35.50
C LYS A 208 -5.88 -6.14 34.91
N ASP A 209 -6.96 -5.38 34.66
CA ASP A 209 -8.26 -5.90 34.20
C ASP A 209 -8.49 -5.76 32.71
N LEU A 210 -7.43 -5.51 31.94
CA LEU A 210 -7.50 -5.36 30.47
C LEU A 210 -8.12 -6.60 29.84
N LYS A 211 -9.09 -6.40 28.94
CA LYS A 211 -9.82 -7.47 28.23
C LYS A 211 -9.41 -7.58 26.77
N GLY A 212 -9.00 -6.48 26.15
CA GLY A 212 -8.67 -6.47 24.74
C GLY A 212 -7.64 -5.44 24.35
N ILE A 213 -6.95 -5.73 23.26
CA ILE A 213 -6.03 -4.80 22.57
C ILE A 213 -6.41 -4.78 21.11
N PHE A 214 -6.57 -3.58 20.55
CA PHE A 214 -6.52 -3.35 19.12
C PHE A 214 -5.13 -2.85 18.74
N SER A 215 -4.48 -3.53 17.80
CA SER A 215 -3.21 -3.08 17.22
C SER A 215 -3.46 -2.60 15.79
N VAL A 216 -2.84 -1.49 15.41
CA VAL A 216 -3.06 -0.88 14.10
C VAL A 216 -2.49 -1.68 12.93
N ASN A 217 -1.61 -2.66 13.19
CA ASN A 217 -1.04 -3.53 12.17
C ASN A 217 -0.60 -4.90 12.71
N ASP A 218 -0.48 -5.88 11.82
CA ASP A 218 -0.11 -7.25 12.19
C ASP A 218 1.34 -7.38 12.66
N GLY A 219 2.26 -6.58 12.11
CA GLY A 219 3.67 -6.59 12.56
C GLY A 219 3.81 -6.26 14.05
N GLY A 220 3.16 -5.19 14.50
CA GLY A 220 3.07 -4.83 15.91
C GLY A 220 2.30 -5.85 16.73
N SER A 221 1.22 -6.41 16.17
CA SER A 221 0.41 -7.43 16.84
C SER A 221 1.18 -8.69 17.20
N MET A 222 2.16 -9.08 16.41
CA MET A 222 3.00 -10.24 16.73
C MET A 222 3.87 -9.97 17.97
N GLY A 223 4.30 -8.72 18.18
CA GLY A 223 4.95 -8.31 19.43
C GLY A 223 3.97 -8.27 20.61
N ALA A 224 2.79 -7.70 20.37
CA ALA A 224 1.73 -7.66 21.40
C ALA A 224 1.28 -9.07 21.83
N LEU A 225 1.12 -9.99 20.88
CA LEU A 225 0.77 -11.39 21.17
C LEU A 225 1.82 -12.06 22.06
N ALA A 226 3.11 -11.86 21.76
CA ALA A 226 4.19 -12.41 22.58
C ALA A 226 4.15 -11.89 24.02
N ALA A 227 3.88 -10.60 24.24
CA ALA A 227 3.71 -10.02 25.56
C ALA A 227 2.47 -10.57 26.29
N ILE A 228 1.34 -10.72 25.57
CA ILE A 228 0.11 -11.30 26.13
C ILE A 228 0.34 -12.75 26.57
N ASP A 229 0.95 -13.57 25.71
CA ASP A 229 1.24 -14.97 25.98
C ASP A 229 2.19 -15.11 27.19
N ALA A 230 3.25 -14.31 27.24
CA ALA A 230 4.19 -14.30 28.37
C ALA A 230 3.53 -13.88 29.70
N SER A 231 2.54 -12.99 29.65
CA SER A 231 1.82 -12.52 30.85
C SER A 231 0.85 -13.54 31.44
N GLY A 232 0.46 -14.55 30.66
CA GLY A 232 -0.59 -15.51 31.02
C GLY A 232 -2.00 -14.92 31.13
N LYS A 233 -2.20 -13.64 30.78
CA LYS A 233 -3.51 -12.97 30.88
C LYS A 233 -4.44 -13.36 29.73
N ASP A 234 -5.74 -13.35 29.98
CA ASP A 234 -6.77 -13.59 28.97
C ASP A 234 -7.17 -12.27 28.30
N VAL A 235 -6.26 -11.70 27.50
CA VAL A 235 -6.47 -10.46 26.75
C VAL A 235 -6.63 -10.79 25.26
N LYS A 236 -7.75 -10.42 24.66
CA LYS A 236 -8.02 -10.64 23.24
C LYS A 236 -7.29 -9.59 22.41
N LEU A 237 -6.76 -10.02 21.26
CA LEU A 237 -6.02 -9.16 20.33
C LEU A 237 -6.70 -9.16 18.97
N THR A 238 -6.94 -7.97 18.41
CA THR A 238 -7.35 -7.77 17.01
C THR A 238 -6.42 -6.80 16.31
N SER A 239 -6.38 -6.89 14.98
CA SER A 239 -5.42 -6.14 14.19
C SER A 239 -5.91 -5.79 12.79
N VAL A 240 -4.98 -5.30 11.96
CA VAL A 240 -5.16 -5.02 10.54
C VAL A 240 -3.94 -5.54 9.78
N ASP A 241 -4.12 -6.05 8.60
CA ASP A 241 -3.32 -6.35 7.42
C ASP A 241 -3.70 -7.70 6.80
N GLY A 242 -3.85 -8.79 7.56
CA GLY A 242 -4.03 -10.15 7.04
C GLY A 242 -2.70 -10.83 6.72
N ALA A 243 -1.61 -10.47 7.41
CA ALA A 243 -0.28 -11.02 7.16
C ALA A 243 -0.22 -12.54 7.40
N PRO A 244 0.53 -13.31 6.59
CA PRO A 244 0.59 -14.76 6.72
C PRO A 244 0.97 -15.27 8.11
N GLU A 245 1.83 -14.54 8.83
CA GLU A 245 2.22 -14.89 10.21
C GLU A 245 1.07 -14.69 11.18
N ALA A 246 0.31 -13.60 11.04
CA ALA A 246 -0.89 -13.31 11.83
C ALA A 246 -1.98 -14.38 11.60
N ILE A 247 -2.22 -14.74 10.34
CA ILE A 247 -3.14 -15.82 9.96
C ILE A 247 -2.75 -17.13 10.64
N LYS A 248 -1.46 -17.51 10.60
CA LYS A 248 -0.96 -18.72 11.31
C LYS A 248 -1.10 -18.62 12.83
N ALA A 249 -0.90 -17.44 13.40
CA ALA A 249 -1.05 -17.23 14.83
C ALA A 249 -2.50 -17.41 15.28
N MET A 250 -3.47 -16.92 14.53
CA MET A 250 -4.90 -17.10 14.81
C MET A 250 -5.36 -18.56 14.74
N GLN A 251 -4.73 -19.38 13.90
CA GLN A 251 -5.05 -20.81 13.74
C GLN A 251 -4.58 -21.67 14.93
N LYS A 252 -3.72 -21.16 15.81
CA LYS A 252 -3.26 -21.91 16.99
C LYS A 252 -4.40 -22.09 17.98
N PRO A 253 -4.62 -23.30 18.53
CA PRO A 253 -5.61 -23.52 19.58
C PRO A 253 -5.37 -22.60 20.78
N GLY A 254 -6.41 -21.90 21.22
CA GLY A 254 -6.33 -20.99 22.37
C GLY A 254 -5.59 -19.67 22.11
N SER A 255 -5.31 -19.34 20.86
CA SER A 255 -4.68 -18.06 20.50
C SER A 255 -5.48 -16.87 21.04
N LYS A 256 -4.75 -15.89 21.56
CA LYS A 256 -5.32 -14.62 21.98
C LYS A 256 -5.48 -13.65 20.80
N PHE A 257 -4.82 -13.91 19.69
CA PHE A 257 -5.01 -13.17 18.45
C PHE A 257 -6.23 -13.73 17.72
N ILE A 258 -7.35 -13.00 17.80
CA ILE A 258 -8.66 -13.53 17.44
C ILE A 258 -9.15 -13.08 16.05
N ALA A 259 -8.66 -11.94 15.54
CA ALA A 259 -9.00 -11.46 14.20
C ALA A 259 -8.01 -10.42 13.70
N THR A 260 -7.88 -10.35 12.36
CA THR A 260 -7.25 -9.24 11.65
C THR A 260 -8.17 -8.75 10.53
N THR A 261 -8.18 -7.45 10.26
CA THR A 261 -8.87 -6.93 9.07
C THR A 261 -7.90 -6.93 7.90
N ALA A 262 -8.11 -7.85 6.97
CA ALA A 262 -7.24 -8.03 5.83
C ALA A 262 -7.30 -6.86 4.85
N GLN A 263 -6.15 -6.44 4.38
CA GLN A 263 -5.92 -5.58 3.23
C GLN A 263 -5.44 -6.42 2.04
N TYR A 264 -5.44 -5.83 0.85
CA TYR A 264 -5.09 -6.53 -0.40
C TYR A 264 -3.93 -5.82 -1.11
N PRO A 265 -2.67 -6.04 -0.64
CA PRO A 265 -1.49 -5.32 -1.16
C PRO A 265 -1.25 -5.57 -2.66
N ARG A 266 -1.52 -6.79 -3.15
CA ARG A 266 -1.40 -7.13 -4.57
C ARG A 266 -2.39 -6.35 -5.43
N ASP A 267 -3.63 -6.22 -4.97
CA ASP A 267 -4.68 -5.53 -5.72
C ASP A 267 -4.46 -4.02 -5.73
N GLN A 268 -3.97 -3.44 -4.63
CA GLN A 268 -3.59 -2.02 -4.61
C GLN A 268 -2.53 -1.71 -5.68
N ILE A 269 -1.50 -2.54 -5.81
CA ILE A 269 -0.46 -2.36 -6.84
C ILE A 269 -1.02 -2.52 -8.24
N ARG A 270 -1.83 -3.56 -8.50
CA ARG A 270 -2.43 -3.79 -9.84
C ARG A 270 -3.33 -2.64 -10.25
N LEU A 271 -4.15 -2.13 -9.31
CA LEU A 271 -4.99 -0.96 -9.53
C LEU A 271 -4.16 0.29 -9.78
N ALA A 272 -3.10 0.53 -8.99
CA ALA A 272 -2.24 1.70 -9.15
C ALA A 272 -1.54 1.72 -10.52
N ILE A 273 -1.04 0.57 -10.98
CA ILE A 273 -0.45 0.44 -12.33
C ILE A 273 -1.52 0.70 -13.40
N GLY A 274 -2.71 0.10 -13.27
CA GLY A 274 -3.81 0.30 -14.21
C GLY A 274 -4.22 1.77 -14.32
N ILE A 275 -4.37 2.45 -13.19
CA ILE A 275 -4.67 3.89 -13.13
C ILE A 275 -3.55 4.73 -13.78
N ALA A 276 -2.28 4.43 -13.46
CA ALA A 276 -1.14 5.13 -14.03
C ALA A 276 -1.06 4.95 -15.57
N LEU A 277 -1.33 3.76 -16.08
CA LEU A 277 -1.39 3.48 -17.51
C LEU A 277 -2.55 4.22 -18.18
N ALA A 278 -3.74 4.19 -17.60
CA ALA A 278 -4.89 4.94 -18.11
C ALA A 278 -4.57 6.43 -18.21
N LYS A 279 -3.95 7.00 -17.17
CA LYS A 279 -3.49 8.39 -17.15
C LYS A 279 -2.45 8.66 -18.25
N LYS A 280 -1.49 7.75 -18.44
CA LYS A 280 -0.46 7.86 -19.49
C LYS A 280 -1.06 7.88 -20.89
N TRP A 281 -2.19 7.22 -21.09
CA TRP A 281 -2.94 7.21 -22.35
C TRP A 281 -3.93 8.37 -22.48
N GLY A 282 -3.91 9.33 -21.54
CA GLY A 282 -4.73 10.55 -21.61
C GLY A 282 -6.13 10.41 -21.01
N ALA A 283 -6.43 9.30 -20.32
CA ALA A 283 -7.72 9.15 -19.66
C ALA A 283 -7.82 10.05 -18.42
N ASN A 284 -9.03 10.50 -18.10
CA ASN A 284 -9.35 11.06 -16.80
C ASN A 284 -9.42 9.91 -15.79
N VAL A 285 -8.63 10.02 -14.72
CA VAL A 285 -8.60 9.03 -13.63
C VAL A 285 -9.21 9.60 -12.36
N PRO A 286 -9.84 8.76 -11.51
CA PRO A 286 -10.38 9.22 -10.23
C PRO A 286 -9.24 9.71 -9.32
N ALA A 287 -9.53 10.70 -8.48
CA ALA A 287 -8.57 11.22 -7.50
C ALA A 287 -8.20 10.17 -6.43
N ALA A 288 -9.11 9.25 -6.12
CA ALA A 288 -8.87 8.14 -5.20
C ALA A 288 -9.62 6.88 -5.62
N VAL A 289 -9.00 5.73 -5.37
CA VAL A 289 -9.56 4.39 -5.59
C VAL A 289 -9.48 3.64 -4.26
N PRO A 290 -10.56 3.66 -3.46
CA PRO A 290 -10.61 2.94 -2.19
C PRO A 290 -10.75 1.44 -2.42
N VAL A 291 -9.88 0.65 -1.78
CA VAL A 291 -9.90 -0.81 -1.80
C VAL A 291 -10.63 -1.32 -0.55
N ASP A 292 -11.59 -2.21 -0.74
CA ASP A 292 -12.33 -2.82 0.36
C ASP A 292 -11.41 -3.64 1.27
N VAL A 293 -11.82 -3.77 2.52
CA VAL A 293 -11.14 -4.58 3.54
C VAL A 293 -12.09 -5.64 4.06
N LYS A 294 -11.56 -6.73 4.62
CA LYS A 294 -12.37 -7.84 5.13
C LYS A 294 -11.86 -8.32 6.48
N LEU A 295 -12.75 -8.44 7.45
CA LEU A 295 -12.41 -9.08 8.72
C LEU A 295 -12.17 -10.58 8.49
N ILE A 296 -11.05 -11.06 9.00
CA ILE A 296 -10.65 -12.47 9.02
C ILE A 296 -10.49 -12.88 10.48
N ASP A 297 -11.33 -13.79 10.93
CA ASP A 297 -11.25 -14.45 12.23
C ASP A 297 -10.61 -15.85 12.11
N ALA A 298 -10.62 -16.62 13.17
CA ALA A 298 -10.01 -17.96 13.19
C ALA A 298 -10.63 -18.91 12.13
N GLU A 299 -11.92 -18.79 11.82
CA GLU A 299 -12.57 -19.60 10.79
C GLU A 299 -12.15 -19.12 9.40
N GLY A 300 -12.22 -17.83 9.15
CA GLY A 300 -11.77 -17.23 7.88
C GLY A 300 -10.29 -17.46 7.60
N ALA A 301 -9.47 -17.54 8.65
CA ALA A 301 -8.03 -17.81 8.55
C ALA A 301 -7.70 -19.17 7.91
N LYS A 302 -8.61 -20.14 7.92
CA LYS A 302 -8.38 -21.46 7.32
C LYS A 302 -8.24 -21.44 5.80
N THR A 303 -8.84 -20.45 5.14
CA THR A 303 -8.88 -20.36 3.68
C THR A 303 -8.32 -19.06 3.15
N PHE A 304 -8.00 -18.08 4.03
CA PHE A 304 -7.49 -16.78 3.60
C PHE A 304 -6.02 -16.85 3.23
N THR A 305 -5.68 -16.24 2.10
CA THR A 305 -4.31 -15.96 1.63
C THR A 305 -4.28 -14.57 1.01
N TRP A 306 -3.11 -13.91 1.08
CA TRP A 306 -2.85 -12.66 0.36
C TRP A 306 -2.73 -12.86 -1.15
#